data_fe58ec642f586560c10ad6680451bf64
#
_entry.id   fe58ec642f586560c10ad6680451bf64
#
_cell.length_a   1.000
_cell.length_b   1.000
_cell.length_c   1.000
_cell.angle_alpha   90.00
_cell.angle_beta   90.00
_cell.angle_gamma   90.00
#
_symmetry.space_group_name_H-M   'P 1'
#
loop_
_entity.id
_entity.type
_entity.pdbx_description
1 polymer ?
#
loop_
_entity_poly.entity_id
_entity_poly.type
_entity_poly.pdbx_seq_one_letter_code
_entity_poly.pdbx_strand_id
1 'polypeptide(L)'
;MKPITILPLICLFALIYSAVATTDDAWTAPARAAAKKNPIAVDAASIGRGKAVYTAECVTCHGASGKGDGPQAKDLEKNPGNLTKLQGQSPGALFWKVTEGRKPMPSLGQKLTEQQRWDVVNYIQTLGK
;
A
#
# COMPACT_ATOMS: atom_id res chain seq x y z
N MET A 1 32.13 53.87 44.52
CA MET A 1 31.20 52.71 44.43
C MET A 1 30.52 52.78 43.09
N LYS A 2 30.87 51.89 42.14
CA LYS A 2 30.28 51.83 40.81
C LYS A 2 29.15 50.80 40.84
N PRO A 3 27.99 51.05 40.30
CA PRO A 3 26.92 50.05 40.26
C PRO A 3 27.24 49.03 39.14
N ILE A 4 27.16 47.75 39.49
CA ILE A 4 27.30 46.63 38.58
C ILE A 4 25.93 46.46 37.90
N THR A 5 25.86 46.76 36.61
CA THR A 5 24.69 46.54 35.79
C THR A 5 24.65 45.09 35.37
N ILE A 6 23.79 44.27 35.95
CA ILE A 6 23.58 42.91 35.56
C ILE A 6 22.61 42.92 34.39
N LEU A 7 23.11 42.57 33.20
CA LEU A 7 22.31 42.41 31.99
C LEU A 7 21.68 41.01 32.01
N PRO A 8 20.35 40.84 31.91
CA PRO A 8 19.77 39.53 31.86
C PRO A 8 20.02 38.92 30.47
N LEU A 9 20.73 37.81 30.47
CA LEU A 9 20.91 36.97 29.30
C LEU A 9 19.60 36.23 28.97
N ILE A 10 18.80 36.84 28.07
CA ILE A 10 17.61 36.18 27.55
C ILE A 10 18.07 35.10 26.58
N CYS A 11 18.12 33.85 27.07
CA CYS A 11 18.26 32.69 26.21
C CYS A 11 16.99 32.51 25.38
N LEU A 12 17.05 32.96 24.13
CA LEU A 12 16.02 32.75 23.12
C LEU A 12 16.12 31.29 22.66
N PHE A 13 15.42 30.40 23.35
CA PHE A 13 15.23 29.04 22.85
C PHE A 13 14.28 29.09 21.64
N ALA A 14 14.83 29.22 20.46
CA ALA A 14 14.10 29.00 19.22
C ALA A 14 13.79 27.51 19.12
N LEU A 15 12.59 27.09 19.53
CA LEU A 15 12.03 25.80 19.22
C LEU A 15 11.84 25.72 17.71
N ILE A 16 12.80 25.09 17.03
CA ILE A 16 12.65 24.71 15.63
C ILE A 16 11.65 23.54 15.61
N TYR A 17 10.37 23.88 15.47
CA TYR A 17 9.37 22.90 15.07
C TYR A 17 9.67 22.49 13.63
N SER A 18 10.46 21.43 13.47
CA SER A 18 10.53 20.72 12.20
C SER A 18 9.16 20.12 11.95
N ALA A 19 8.34 20.79 11.17
CA ALA A 19 7.14 20.19 10.59
C ALA A 19 7.60 19.07 9.69
N VAL A 20 7.54 17.83 10.19
CA VAL A 20 7.63 16.64 9.36
C VAL A 20 6.39 16.70 8.47
N ALA A 21 6.56 17.17 7.25
CA ALA A 21 5.56 17.02 6.21
C ALA A 21 5.39 15.53 5.98
N THR A 22 4.41 14.92 6.65
CA THR A 22 3.93 13.60 6.28
C THR A 22 3.35 13.74 4.88
N THR A 23 4.08 13.26 3.88
CA THR A 23 3.53 13.09 2.54
C THR A 23 2.49 11.97 2.65
N ASP A 24 1.24 12.37 2.83
CA ASP A 24 0.08 11.51 3.11
C ASP A 24 -0.40 10.78 1.84
N ASP A 25 0.49 10.50 0.90
CA ASP A 25 0.18 9.76 -0.33
C ASP A 25 0.48 8.26 -0.24
N ALA A 26 1.03 7.80 0.88
CA ALA A 26 1.26 6.38 1.11
C ALA A 26 -0.07 5.69 1.46
N TRP A 27 -0.59 4.89 0.51
CA TRP A 27 -1.75 4.05 0.78
C TRP A 27 -1.38 2.90 1.73
N THR A 28 -1.45 3.21 3.01
CA THR A 28 -1.07 2.31 4.10
C THR A 28 -2.29 1.64 4.70
N ALA A 29 -2.26 0.31 4.80
CA ALA A 29 -3.31 -0.42 5.48
C ALA A 29 -3.27 -0.13 6.99
N PRO A 30 -4.44 -0.03 7.67
CA PRO A 30 -4.49 0.07 9.11
C PRO A 30 -3.73 -1.09 9.78
N ALA A 31 -3.07 -0.85 10.92
CA ALA A 31 -2.25 -1.86 11.60
C ALA A 31 -3.02 -3.17 11.86
N ARG A 32 -4.30 -3.08 12.26
CA ARG A 32 -5.16 -4.24 12.47
C ARG A 32 -5.37 -5.06 11.19
N ALA A 33 -5.56 -4.40 10.05
CA ALA A 33 -5.70 -5.06 8.75
C ALA A 33 -4.39 -5.69 8.29
N ALA A 34 -3.28 -4.97 8.42
CA ALA A 34 -1.95 -5.45 8.09
C ALA A 34 -1.53 -6.69 8.91
N ALA A 35 -2.01 -6.81 10.15
CA ALA A 35 -1.75 -7.95 11.04
C ALA A 35 -2.60 -9.19 10.71
N LYS A 36 -3.62 -9.07 9.82
CA LYS A 36 -4.48 -10.21 9.46
C LYS A 36 -3.66 -11.30 8.79
N LYS A 37 -3.76 -12.52 9.32
CA LYS A 37 -3.08 -13.69 8.75
C LYS A 37 -3.85 -14.21 7.54
N ASN A 38 -3.11 -14.64 6.53
CA ASN A 38 -3.72 -15.35 5.41
C ASN A 38 -4.11 -16.77 5.82
N PRO A 39 -5.38 -17.15 5.78
CA PRO A 39 -5.81 -18.50 6.10
C PRO A 39 -5.63 -19.50 4.95
N ILE A 40 -5.29 -19.02 3.74
CA ILE A 40 -5.12 -19.85 2.55
C ILE A 40 -3.62 -20.17 2.36
N ALA A 41 -3.33 -21.45 2.24
CA ALA A 41 -1.95 -21.90 1.97
C ALA A 41 -1.41 -21.29 0.67
N VAL A 42 -0.13 -20.91 0.69
CA VAL A 42 0.58 -20.42 -0.51
C VAL A 42 1.10 -21.64 -1.27
N ASP A 43 0.24 -22.22 -2.08
CA ASP A 43 0.55 -23.41 -2.89
C ASP A 43 0.20 -23.19 -4.38
N ALA A 44 0.57 -24.12 -5.22
CA ALA A 44 0.33 -24.03 -6.66
C ALA A 44 -1.16 -23.91 -7.01
N ALA A 45 -2.04 -24.52 -6.24
CA ALA A 45 -3.49 -24.45 -6.45
C ALA A 45 -4.03 -23.05 -6.16
N SER A 46 -3.69 -22.47 -5.00
CA SER A 46 -4.07 -21.09 -4.65
C SER A 46 -3.48 -20.07 -5.61
N ILE A 47 -2.20 -20.19 -5.95
CA ILE A 47 -1.54 -19.32 -6.93
C ILE A 47 -2.23 -19.40 -8.29
N GLY A 48 -2.61 -20.60 -8.75
CA GLY A 48 -3.34 -20.80 -10.01
C GLY A 48 -4.72 -20.12 -10.00
N ARG A 49 -5.51 -20.27 -8.94
CA ARG A 49 -6.79 -19.57 -8.77
C ARG A 49 -6.60 -18.06 -8.71
N GLY A 50 -5.59 -17.62 -7.97
CA GLY A 50 -5.23 -16.19 -7.86
C GLY A 50 -4.83 -15.58 -9.20
N LYS A 51 -4.09 -16.33 -10.04
CA LYS A 51 -3.77 -15.92 -11.41
C LYS A 51 -5.02 -15.72 -12.26
N ALA A 52 -6.00 -16.61 -12.14
CA ALA A 52 -7.27 -16.48 -12.85
C ALA A 52 -8.02 -15.20 -12.43
N VAL A 53 -8.12 -14.92 -11.13
CA VAL A 53 -8.69 -13.69 -10.60
C VAL A 53 -7.92 -12.46 -11.09
N TYR A 54 -6.61 -12.49 -11.04
CA TYR A 54 -5.75 -11.40 -11.50
C TYR A 54 -5.97 -11.09 -12.98
N THR A 55 -6.05 -12.12 -13.81
CA THR A 55 -6.30 -11.96 -15.26
C THR A 55 -7.66 -11.33 -15.53
N ALA A 56 -8.67 -11.69 -14.75
CA ALA A 56 -10.01 -11.15 -14.93
C ALA A 56 -10.18 -9.71 -14.43
N GLU A 57 -9.54 -9.36 -13.30
CA GLU A 57 -9.86 -8.14 -12.54
C GLU A 57 -8.74 -7.11 -12.46
N CYS A 58 -7.48 -7.50 -12.68
CA CYS A 58 -6.33 -6.66 -12.35
C CYS A 58 -5.48 -6.26 -13.56
N VAL A 59 -5.34 -7.17 -14.54
CA VAL A 59 -4.44 -7.01 -15.70
C VAL A 59 -4.69 -5.71 -16.47
N THR A 60 -5.94 -5.31 -16.62
CA THR A 60 -6.33 -4.15 -17.42
C THR A 60 -5.63 -2.86 -16.95
N CYS A 61 -5.38 -2.73 -15.66
CA CYS A 61 -4.67 -1.60 -15.07
C CYS A 61 -3.23 -1.97 -14.68
N HIS A 62 -3.04 -3.09 -13.98
CA HIS A 62 -1.72 -3.45 -13.42
C HIS A 62 -0.78 -4.14 -14.42
N GLY A 63 -1.27 -4.55 -15.58
CA GLY A 63 -0.48 -5.25 -16.61
C GLY A 63 -0.29 -6.73 -16.31
N ALA A 64 0.05 -7.49 -17.35
CA ALA A 64 0.23 -8.95 -17.24
C ALA A 64 1.37 -9.36 -16.28
N SER A 65 2.40 -8.54 -16.16
CA SER A 65 3.54 -8.74 -15.24
C SER A 65 3.46 -7.92 -13.96
N GLY A 66 2.36 -7.20 -13.72
CA GLY A 66 2.14 -6.42 -12.50
C GLY A 66 2.91 -5.12 -12.41
N LYS A 67 3.47 -4.62 -13.50
CA LYS A 67 4.31 -3.40 -13.50
C LYS A 67 3.52 -2.09 -13.49
N GLY A 68 2.18 -2.14 -13.53
CA GLY A 68 1.34 -0.95 -13.62
C GLY A 68 1.21 -0.40 -15.04
N ASP A 69 1.47 -1.23 -16.03
CA ASP A 69 1.51 -0.92 -17.46
C ASP A 69 0.37 -1.55 -18.25
N GLY A 70 -0.76 -1.80 -17.60
CA GLY A 70 -1.95 -2.32 -18.27
C GLY A 70 -2.52 -1.33 -19.29
N PRO A 71 -3.34 -1.82 -20.26
CA PRO A 71 -3.85 -0.99 -21.35
C PRO A 71 -4.65 0.23 -20.89
N GLN A 72 -5.30 0.19 -19.72
CA GLN A 72 -6.02 1.32 -19.14
C GLN A 72 -5.16 2.20 -18.21
N ALA A 73 -3.93 1.83 -17.92
CA ALA A 73 -3.08 2.56 -16.97
C ALA A 73 -2.89 4.03 -17.37
N LYS A 74 -2.73 4.29 -18.67
CA LYS A 74 -2.53 5.63 -19.23
C LYS A 74 -3.74 6.56 -19.09
N ASP A 75 -4.93 6.00 -18.93
CA ASP A 75 -6.19 6.75 -18.84
C ASP A 75 -6.61 7.04 -17.39
N LEU A 76 -5.81 6.58 -16.41
CA LEU A 76 -6.07 6.77 -14.99
C LEU A 76 -5.42 8.04 -14.47
N GLU A 77 -6.11 8.74 -13.57
CA GLU A 77 -5.57 9.93 -12.88
C GLU A 77 -4.30 9.64 -12.06
N LYS A 78 -4.17 8.40 -11.57
CA LYS A 78 -2.97 7.91 -10.87
C LYS A 78 -2.52 6.60 -11.51
N ASN A 79 -1.23 6.46 -11.72
CA ASN A 79 -0.67 5.20 -12.20
C ASN A 79 -0.97 4.05 -11.25
N PRO A 80 -1.37 2.88 -11.76
CA PRO A 80 -1.46 1.67 -10.96
C PRO A 80 -0.11 1.36 -10.31
N GLY A 81 -0.14 0.90 -9.06
CA GLY A 81 1.09 0.53 -8.36
C GLY A 81 1.82 -0.62 -9.06
N ASN A 82 3.14 -0.59 -8.99
CA ASN A 82 3.98 -1.69 -9.46
C ASN A 82 3.97 -2.83 -8.44
N LEU A 83 3.25 -3.90 -8.76
CA LEU A 83 3.04 -5.06 -7.90
C LEU A 83 4.29 -5.96 -7.78
N THR A 84 5.33 -5.72 -8.59
CA THR A 84 6.61 -6.42 -8.46
C THR A 84 7.50 -5.82 -7.36
N LYS A 85 7.08 -4.70 -6.76
CA LYS A 85 7.83 -3.95 -5.73
C LYS A 85 7.07 -3.86 -4.41
N LEU A 86 6.40 -4.94 -4.01
CA LEU A 86 5.58 -4.99 -2.79
C LEU A 86 6.34 -5.51 -1.55
N GLN A 87 7.66 -5.57 -1.61
CA GLN A 87 8.50 -6.02 -0.49
C GLN A 87 8.19 -5.18 0.76
N GLY A 88 8.02 -5.86 1.89
CA GLY A 88 7.69 -5.22 3.17
C GLY A 88 6.19 -5.02 3.40
N GLN A 89 5.31 -5.27 2.42
CA GLN A 89 3.87 -5.29 2.66
C GLN A 89 3.42 -6.69 3.09
N SER A 90 2.69 -6.73 4.21
CA SER A 90 2.14 -8.00 4.69
C SER A 90 0.99 -8.49 3.81
N PRO A 91 0.72 -9.82 3.79
CA PRO A 91 -0.45 -10.37 3.09
C PRO A 91 -1.76 -9.71 3.53
N GLY A 92 -1.91 -9.40 4.83
CA GLY A 92 -3.08 -8.71 5.36
C GLY A 92 -3.26 -7.29 4.82
N ALA A 93 -2.15 -6.56 4.63
CA ALA A 93 -2.16 -5.23 4.02
C ALA A 93 -2.62 -5.30 2.55
N LEU A 94 -2.12 -6.27 1.79
CA LEU A 94 -2.52 -6.48 0.40
C LEU A 94 -3.98 -6.91 0.29
N PHE A 95 -4.42 -7.82 1.15
CA PHE A 95 -5.82 -8.24 1.23
C PHE A 95 -6.76 -7.06 1.51
N TRP A 96 -6.41 -6.19 2.46
CA TRP A 96 -7.17 -4.99 2.76
C TRP A 96 -7.26 -4.06 1.54
N LYS A 97 -6.15 -3.82 0.85
CA LYS A 97 -6.12 -2.97 -0.35
C LYS A 97 -6.99 -3.51 -1.47
N VAL A 98 -6.97 -4.80 -1.73
CA VAL A 98 -7.85 -5.47 -2.71
C VAL A 98 -9.32 -5.35 -2.29
N THR A 99 -9.60 -5.49 -0.99
CA THR A 99 -10.96 -5.42 -0.45
C THR A 99 -11.55 -4.02 -0.54
N GLU A 100 -10.82 -3.02 -0.05
CA GLU A 100 -11.32 -1.65 0.09
C GLU A 100 -11.20 -0.85 -1.21
N GLY A 101 -10.14 -1.07 -1.97
CA GLY A 101 -9.79 -0.21 -3.08
C GLY A 101 -9.41 1.21 -2.64
N ARG A 102 -8.90 1.98 -3.55
CA ARG A 102 -8.71 3.44 -3.45
C ARG A 102 -8.73 4.00 -4.86
N LYS A 103 -9.69 4.83 -5.19
CA LYS A 103 -9.83 5.39 -6.55
C LYS A 103 -8.47 5.85 -7.12
N PRO A 104 -8.15 5.49 -8.37
CA PRO A 104 -9.01 4.83 -9.36
C PRO A 104 -9.16 3.31 -9.19
N MET A 105 -8.44 2.64 -8.27
CA MET A 105 -8.60 1.20 -8.02
C MET A 105 -9.95 0.92 -7.35
N PRO A 106 -10.82 0.09 -7.95
CA PRO A 106 -12.13 -0.23 -7.37
C PRO A 106 -12.00 -1.10 -6.13
N SER A 107 -13.00 -1.05 -5.24
CA SER A 107 -13.18 -2.04 -4.19
C SER A 107 -13.64 -3.37 -4.81
N LEU A 108 -12.98 -4.46 -4.43
CA LEU A 108 -13.35 -5.81 -4.87
C LEU A 108 -14.00 -6.63 -3.74
N GLY A 109 -14.26 -6.01 -2.60
CA GLY A 109 -14.83 -6.68 -1.43
C GLY A 109 -16.20 -7.30 -1.66
N GLN A 110 -17.02 -6.69 -2.50
CA GLN A 110 -18.35 -7.20 -2.85
C GLN A 110 -18.35 -8.09 -4.10
N LYS A 111 -17.35 -7.95 -4.96
CA LYS A 111 -17.24 -8.69 -6.22
C LYS A 111 -16.59 -10.06 -6.07
N LEU A 112 -15.57 -10.14 -5.21
CA LEU A 112 -14.77 -11.34 -4.97
C LEU A 112 -15.09 -11.93 -3.60
N THR A 113 -15.15 -13.26 -3.53
CA THR A 113 -15.21 -13.98 -2.24
C THR A 113 -13.94 -13.74 -1.43
N GLU A 114 -14.00 -13.98 -0.13
CA GLU A 114 -12.81 -13.86 0.73
C GLU A 114 -11.67 -14.77 0.25
N GLN A 115 -11.98 -16.00 -0.14
CA GLN A 115 -10.99 -16.93 -0.70
C GLN A 115 -10.34 -16.38 -1.98
N GLN A 116 -11.14 -15.87 -2.92
CA GLN A 116 -10.61 -15.29 -4.16
C GLN A 116 -9.66 -14.12 -3.91
N ARG A 117 -9.98 -13.27 -2.93
CA ARG A 117 -9.11 -12.16 -2.52
C ARG A 117 -7.79 -12.65 -1.92
N TRP A 118 -7.81 -13.72 -1.12
CA TRP A 118 -6.60 -14.32 -0.60
C TRP A 118 -5.78 -15.05 -1.68
N ASP A 119 -6.46 -15.77 -2.59
CA ASP A 119 -5.80 -16.43 -3.70
C ASP A 119 -5.07 -15.42 -4.61
N VAL A 120 -5.71 -14.27 -4.91
CA VAL A 120 -5.05 -13.24 -5.72
C VAL A 120 -3.89 -12.57 -4.97
N VAL A 121 -3.96 -12.41 -3.65
CA VAL A 121 -2.83 -11.96 -2.83
C VAL A 121 -1.67 -12.93 -2.93
N ASN A 122 -1.91 -14.25 -2.83
CA ASN A 122 -0.88 -15.28 -3.00
C ASN A 122 -0.21 -15.18 -4.38
N TYR A 123 -1.00 -14.97 -5.44
CA TYR A 123 -0.46 -14.77 -6.78
C TYR A 123 0.37 -13.48 -6.90
N ILE A 124 -0.15 -12.36 -6.44
CA ILE A 124 0.53 -11.04 -6.50
C ILE A 124 1.91 -11.12 -5.84
N GLN A 125 2.04 -11.82 -4.72
CA GLN A 125 3.31 -12.00 -4.03
C GLN A 125 4.34 -12.82 -4.82
N THR A 126 3.95 -13.48 -5.91
CA THR A 126 4.88 -14.18 -6.81
C THR A 126 5.48 -13.26 -7.87
N LEU A 127 4.86 -12.09 -8.15
CA LEU A 127 5.24 -11.22 -9.26
C LEU A 127 6.60 -10.53 -9.07
N GLY A 128 7.10 -10.44 -7.83
CA GLY A 128 8.36 -9.77 -7.51
C GLY A 128 9.54 -10.72 -7.22
N LYS A 129 9.39 -12.00 -7.51
CA LYS A 129 10.39 -13.05 -7.23
C LYS A 129 11.12 -13.46 -8.48
#